data_b556777a8bf2a663b849ea769c82670d
#
_entry.id   b556777a8bf2a663b849ea769c82670d
#
_cell.length_a   1.000
_cell.length_b   1.000
_cell.length_c   1.000
_cell.angle_alpha   90.00
_cell.angle_beta   90.00
_cell.angle_gamma   90.00
#
_symmetry.space_group_name_H-M   'P 1'
#
loop_
_entity.id
_entity.type
_entity.pdbx_description
1 polymer ?
#
loop_
_entity_poly.entity_id
_entity_poly.type
_entity_poly.pdbx_seq_one_letter_code
_entity_poly.pdbx_strand_id
1 'polypeptide(L)' 'MKKTIKLQNLDCGNCAAKIENAIGKLEGVIGVKVNFMGQKMILEASDDRFNEILEEAKKIAKKIEPDIEVMA' A
#
# COMPACT_ATOMS: atom_id res chain seq x y z
N MET A 1 -2.41 -3.08 -13.99
CA MET A 1 -3.31 -3.81 -13.11
C MET A 1 -3.64 -2.99 -11.88
N LYS A 2 -4.89 -3.02 -11.47
CA LYS A 2 -5.36 -2.23 -10.33
C LYS A 2 -6.05 -3.16 -9.35
N LYS A 3 -5.70 -3.05 -8.07
CA LYS A 3 -6.25 -3.93 -7.05
C LYS A 3 -6.57 -3.14 -5.79
N THR A 4 -7.71 -3.44 -5.18
CA THR A 4 -8.08 -2.89 -3.89
C THR A 4 -7.67 -3.88 -2.82
N ILE A 5 -6.87 -3.43 -1.87
CA ILE A 5 -6.30 -4.26 -0.81
C ILE A 5 -6.85 -3.79 0.51
N LYS A 6 -7.41 -4.72 1.29
CA LYS A 6 -7.90 -4.40 2.62
C LYS A 6 -6.75 -4.26 3.59
N LEU A 7 -6.86 -3.29 4.48
CA LEU A 7 -5.89 -3.07 5.54
C LEU A 7 -6.59 -3.22 6.88
N GLN A 8 -5.81 -3.57 7.91
CA GLN A 8 -6.31 -3.61 9.29
C GLN A 8 -5.29 -2.95 10.19
N ASN A 9 -5.76 -2.38 11.27
CA ASN A 9 -4.92 -1.74 12.30
C ASN A 9 -4.19 -0.50 11.79
N LEU A 10 -4.72 0.14 10.77
CA LEU A 10 -4.20 1.42 10.31
C LEU A 10 -4.88 2.52 11.13
N ASP A 11 -4.22 2.95 12.20
CA ASP A 11 -4.79 3.88 13.16
C ASP A 11 -4.27 5.31 13.05
N CYS A 12 -3.42 5.58 12.10
CA CYS A 12 -2.74 6.87 12.00
C CYS A 12 -2.87 7.44 10.59
N GLY A 13 -3.50 8.60 10.47
CA GLY A 13 -3.63 9.26 9.17
C GLY A 13 -2.30 9.68 8.57
N ASN A 14 -1.34 10.09 9.41
CA ASN A 14 0.00 10.43 8.93
C ASN A 14 0.72 9.19 8.41
N CYS A 15 0.51 8.04 9.04
CA CYS A 15 1.10 6.80 8.59
C CYS A 15 0.55 6.41 7.21
N ALA A 16 -0.75 6.60 7.01
CA ALA A 16 -1.37 6.34 5.71
C ALA A 16 -0.72 7.18 4.62
N ALA A 17 -0.51 8.46 4.87
CA ALA A 17 0.16 9.35 3.92
C ALA A 17 1.59 8.92 3.64
N LYS A 18 2.32 8.51 4.68
CA LYS A 18 3.70 8.03 4.52
C LYS A 18 3.75 6.76 3.69
N ILE A 19 2.85 5.83 3.95
CA ILE A 19 2.76 4.57 3.20
C ILE A 19 2.47 4.88 1.73
N GLU A 20 1.50 5.73 1.47
CA GLU A 20 1.14 6.12 0.11
C GLU A 20 2.33 6.74 -0.62
N ASN A 21 3.02 7.67 0.01
CA ASN A 21 4.17 8.33 -0.60
C ASN A 21 5.30 7.34 -0.86
N ALA A 22 5.59 6.47 0.08
CA ALA A 22 6.68 5.52 -0.05
C ALA A 22 6.40 4.51 -1.17
N ILE A 23 5.18 3.98 -1.22
CA ILE A 23 4.79 3.02 -2.26
C ILE A 23 4.77 3.71 -3.63
N GLY A 24 4.31 4.94 -3.68
CA GLY A 24 4.26 5.70 -4.93
C GLY A 24 5.62 5.94 -5.55
N LYS A 25 6.69 5.83 -4.77
CA LYS A 25 8.06 5.99 -5.26
C LYS A 25 8.63 4.70 -5.84
N LEU A 26 7.96 3.58 -5.67
CA LEU A 26 8.45 2.31 -6.23
C LEU A 26 8.38 2.34 -7.74
N GLU A 27 9.42 1.80 -8.37
CA GLU A 27 9.46 1.70 -9.82
C GLU A 27 8.39 0.73 -10.29
N GLY A 28 7.62 1.14 -11.30
CA GLY A 28 6.55 0.32 -11.85
C GLY A 28 5.17 0.65 -11.26
N VAL A 29 5.11 1.45 -10.21
CA VAL A 29 3.82 1.88 -9.65
C VAL A 29 3.27 3.01 -10.51
N ILE A 30 2.06 2.80 -11.03
CA ILE A 30 1.35 3.81 -11.81
C ILE A 30 0.60 4.75 -10.88
N GLY A 31 -0.01 4.20 -9.83
CA GLY A 31 -0.70 4.99 -8.84
C GLY A 31 -0.96 4.19 -7.58
N VAL A 32 -1.09 4.88 -6.46
CA VAL A 32 -1.44 4.26 -5.19
C VAL A 32 -2.26 5.24 -4.38
N LYS A 33 -3.26 4.73 -3.70
CA LYS A 33 -4.09 5.54 -2.83
C LYS A 33 -4.41 4.74 -1.57
N VAL A 34 -4.11 5.32 -0.42
CA VAL A 34 -4.40 4.70 0.87
C VAL A 34 -5.56 5.44 1.51
N ASN A 35 -6.63 4.71 1.78
CA ASN A 35 -7.80 5.27 2.44
C ASN A 35 -7.78 4.87 3.91
N PHE A 36 -7.42 5.81 4.75
CA PHE A 36 -7.35 5.61 6.19
C PHE A 36 -8.74 5.32 6.79
N MET A 37 -9.73 6.07 6.36
CA MET A 37 -11.10 5.92 6.88
C MET A 37 -11.70 4.57 6.51
N GLY A 38 -11.44 4.12 5.28
CA GLY A 38 -11.98 2.85 4.81
C GLY A 38 -11.08 1.66 5.06
N GLN A 39 -9.89 1.87 5.61
CA GLN A 39 -8.92 0.80 5.89
C GLN A 39 -8.65 -0.03 4.64
N LYS A 40 -8.28 0.66 3.56
CA LYS A 40 -7.98 -0.04 2.29
C LYS A 40 -7.00 0.78 1.46
N MET A 41 -6.34 0.07 0.56
CA MET A 41 -5.36 0.65 -0.34
C MET A 41 -5.70 0.24 -1.76
N ILE A 42 -5.66 1.19 -2.69
CA ILE A 42 -5.83 0.92 -4.11
C ILE A 42 -4.45 1.06 -4.75
N LEU A 43 -3.97 -0.04 -5.32
CA LEU A 43 -2.65 -0.08 -5.94
C LEU A 43 -2.80 -0.36 -7.43
N GLU A 44 -2.20 0.50 -8.25
CA GLU A 44 -2.17 0.31 -9.69
C GLU A 44 -0.70 0.25 -10.14
N ALA A 45 -0.36 -0.81 -10.84
CA ALA A 45 1.01 -1.05 -11.27
C ALA A 45 1.02 -1.94 -12.52
N SER A 46 2.19 -2.09 -13.14
CA SER A 46 2.37 -2.96 -14.30
C SER A 46 2.00 -4.40 -13.97
N ASP A 47 1.29 -5.06 -14.89
CA ASP A 47 0.83 -6.43 -14.68
C ASP A 47 1.98 -7.41 -14.46
N ASP A 48 3.02 -7.28 -15.23
CA ASP A 48 4.18 -8.21 -15.19
C ASP A 48 5.01 -8.09 -13.92
N ARG A 49 4.91 -6.97 -13.20
CA ARG A 49 5.64 -6.74 -11.96
C ARG A 49 4.73 -6.54 -10.76
N PHE A 50 3.45 -6.75 -10.93
CA PHE A 50 2.48 -6.44 -9.89
C PHE A 50 2.74 -7.21 -8.59
N ASN A 51 3.04 -8.49 -8.69
CA ASN A 51 3.31 -9.31 -7.50
C ASN A 51 4.53 -8.83 -6.74
N GLU A 52 5.59 -8.47 -7.44
CA GLU A 52 6.79 -7.93 -6.81
C GLU A 52 6.50 -6.61 -6.11
N ILE A 53 5.78 -5.73 -6.80
CA ILE A 53 5.41 -4.43 -6.26
C ILE A 53 4.52 -4.59 -5.03
N LEU A 54 3.58 -5.53 -5.08
CA LEU A 54 2.70 -5.82 -3.97
C LEU A 54 3.48 -6.27 -2.73
N GLU A 55 4.46 -7.15 -2.92
CA GLU A 55 5.31 -7.60 -1.81
C GLU A 55 6.12 -6.46 -1.22
N GLU A 56 6.67 -5.61 -2.07
CA GLU A 56 7.39 -4.42 -1.59
C GLU A 56 6.47 -3.47 -0.85
N ALA A 57 5.26 -3.29 -1.35
CA ALA A 57 4.26 -2.43 -0.70
C ALA A 57 3.93 -2.95 0.70
N LYS A 58 3.78 -4.25 0.85
CA LYS A 58 3.53 -4.87 2.15
C LYS A 58 4.68 -4.60 3.12
N LYS A 59 5.91 -4.76 2.66
CA LYS A 59 7.09 -4.51 3.49
C LYS A 59 7.16 -3.06 3.92
N ILE A 60 6.92 -2.14 3.00
CA ILE A 60 6.93 -0.71 3.29
C ILE A 60 5.86 -0.37 4.32
N ALA A 61 4.65 -0.88 4.13
CA ALA A 61 3.55 -0.62 5.06
C ALA A 61 3.90 -1.10 6.47
N LYS A 62 4.44 -2.31 6.59
CA LYS A 62 4.82 -2.86 7.90
C LYS A 62 6.00 -2.14 8.53
N LYS A 63 6.88 -1.59 7.71
CA LYS A 63 8.02 -0.83 8.22
C LYS A 63 7.58 0.50 8.83
N ILE A 64 6.59 1.13 8.22
CA ILE A 64 6.07 2.41 8.70
C ILE A 64 5.11 2.21 9.87
N GLU A 65 4.24 1.20 9.76
CA GLU A 65 3.28 0.86 10.80
C GLU A 65 3.37 -0.64 11.09
N PRO A 66 4.16 -1.04 12.10
CA PRO A 66 4.39 -2.47 12.37
C PRO A 66 3.14 -3.27 12.69
N ASP A 67 2.10 -2.62 13.19
CA ASP A 67 0.85 -3.30 13.57
C ASP A 67 -0.10 -3.51 12.39
N ILE A 68 0.22 -2.95 11.24
CA ILE A 68 -0.67 -3.03 10.08
C ILE A 68 -0.76 -4.45 9.55
N GLU A 69 -1.97 -4.83 9.13
CA GLU A 69 -2.21 -6.07 8.40
C GLU A 69 -2.60 -5.72 6.98
N VAL A 70 -1.88 -6.25 6.02
CA VAL A 70 -2.16 -6.05 4.60
C VAL A 70 -2.78 -7.34 4.09
N MET A 71 -4.06 -7.27 3.76
CA MET A 71 -4.84 -8.45 3.40
C MET A 71 -5.00 -8.52 1.87
N ALA A 72 -3.98 -9.01 1.22
CA ALA A 72 -3.93 -9.11 -0.23
C ALA A 72 -3.95 -10.55 -0.71
#